data_9db21d46e1203e4adf867ab9240118e9
#
_entry.id   9db21d46e1203e4adf867ab9240118e9
#
_cell.length_a   1.000
_cell.length_b   1.000
_cell.length_c   1.000
_cell.angle_alpha   90.00
_cell.angle_beta   90.00
_cell.angle_gamma   90.00
#
_symmetry.space_group_name_H-M   'P 1'
#
loop_
_entity.id
_entity.type
_entity.pdbx_description
1 polymer ?
#
loop_
_entity_poly.entity_id
_entity_poly.type
_entity_poly.pdbx_seq_one_letter_code
_entity_poly.pdbx_strand_id
1 'polypeptide(L)'
;MDNTMLNNKIYLEGKIISGLEFSHEMYGEGFYNFSLEVPRLSDTTDILNITVSERLTTGIDMNLGTELIVEGQLRSYNKFVDGSNRLILTVFARDIRELKEKSKNPNQIFLDGYICKEPIYRTTPFGREIADMLLAVNRLYNKSDYIPTIAWGRNSRFCRSLEVGDNIRIWGRVQSREYQKRISDTEVVKKIAYEVSISKMERVEEDESDIAICDTENKEFDMEDNENKDCNDSEKIQDVI
;
A
#
# COMPACT_ATOMS: atom_id res chain seq x y z
N MET A 1 -13.88 13.48 -13.10
CA MET A 1 -13.98 12.86 -11.75
C MET A 1 -12.64 12.24 -11.43
N ASP A 2 -12.06 12.65 -10.33
CA ASP A 2 -10.70 12.34 -9.95
C ASP A 2 -10.51 10.81 -9.77
N ASN A 3 -9.79 10.18 -10.70
CA ASN A 3 -9.61 8.74 -10.79
C ASN A 3 -8.74 8.16 -9.64
N THR A 4 -8.11 9.05 -8.85
CA THR A 4 -7.21 8.68 -7.73
C THR A 4 -7.94 8.08 -6.52
N MET A 5 -9.26 8.22 -6.42
CA MET A 5 -10.05 7.56 -5.37
C MET A 5 -10.38 6.10 -5.70
N LEU A 6 -10.17 5.67 -6.93
CA LEU A 6 -10.53 4.33 -7.40
C LEU A 6 -9.34 3.37 -7.44
N ASN A 7 -8.12 3.88 -7.32
CA ASN A 7 -6.88 3.12 -7.50
C ASN A 7 -6.42 2.32 -6.27
N ASN A 8 -7.09 2.47 -5.13
CA ASN A 8 -6.74 1.80 -3.87
C ASN A 8 -8.01 1.56 -3.07
N LYS A 9 -8.48 0.32 -3.05
CA LYS A 9 -9.67 -0.09 -2.33
C LYS A 9 -9.40 -1.36 -1.54
N ILE A 10 -9.74 -1.35 -0.27
CA ILE A 10 -9.65 -2.51 0.60
C ILE A 10 -10.99 -2.75 1.29
N TYR A 11 -11.33 -4.03 1.42
CA TYR A 11 -12.47 -4.55 2.17
C TYR A 11 -11.98 -5.64 3.12
N LEU A 12 -12.27 -5.49 4.40
CA LEU A 12 -11.88 -6.43 5.44
C LEU A 12 -13.08 -6.77 6.31
N GLU A 13 -13.20 -8.05 6.67
CA GLU A 13 -14.04 -8.51 7.77
C GLU A 13 -13.14 -9.12 8.84
N GLY A 14 -13.31 -8.72 10.09
CA GLY A 14 -12.44 -9.18 11.15
C GLY A 14 -12.93 -8.81 12.53
N LYS A 15 -12.17 -9.27 13.52
CA LYS A 15 -12.46 -9.09 14.93
C LYS A 15 -11.45 -8.12 15.56
N ILE A 16 -11.90 -7.18 16.37
CA ILE A 16 -11.04 -6.27 17.14
C ILE A 16 -10.26 -7.08 18.18
N ILE A 17 -8.92 -6.96 18.16
CA ILE A 17 -8.03 -7.64 19.11
C ILE A 17 -7.16 -6.71 19.92
N SER A 18 -7.23 -5.39 19.70
CA SER A 18 -6.58 -4.38 20.55
C SER A 18 -7.51 -3.21 20.84
N GLY A 19 -7.27 -2.51 21.94
CA GLY A 19 -7.96 -1.24 22.21
C GLY A 19 -7.58 -0.16 21.19
N LEU A 20 -8.36 0.93 21.18
CA LEU A 20 -8.06 2.13 20.42
C LEU A 20 -6.87 2.86 21.05
N GLU A 21 -5.82 3.09 20.29
CA GLU A 21 -4.64 3.88 20.67
C GLU A 21 -4.65 5.19 19.86
N PHE A 22 -4.52 6.34 20.55
CA PHE A 22 -4.41 7.62 19.86
C PHE A 22 -3.19 7.63 18.94
N SER A 23 -3.40 8.03 17.70
CA SER A 23 -2.36 8.10 16.67
C SER A 23 -1.90 9.54 16.43
N HIS A 24 -2.79 10.40 16.02
CA HIS A 24 -2.54 11.80 15.70
C HIS A 24 -3.86 12.57 15.59
N GLU A 25 -3.74 13.89 15.51
CA GLU A 25 -4.85 14.77 15.21
C GLU A 25 -4.58 15.50 13.88
N MET A 26 -5.61 15.69 13.10
CA MET A 26 -5.56 16.48 11.86
C MET A 26 -6.81 17.32 11.71
N TYR A 27 -6.64 18.64 11.63
CA TYR A 27 -7.75 19.62 11.51
C TYR A 27 -8.83 19.50 12.60
N GLY A 28 -8.41 19.20 13.85
CA GLY A 28 -9.33 19.04 14.98
C GLY A 28 -10.05 17.68 15.02
N GLU A 29 -9.70 16.74 14.17
CA GLU A 29 -10.23 15.38 14.15
C GLU A 29 -9.17 14.40 14.67
N GLY A 30 -9.50 13.62 15.71
CA GLY A 30 -8.64 12.60 16.28
C GLY A 30 -8.63 11.33 15.43
N PHE A 31 -7.44 10.74 15.27
CA PHE A 31 -7.25 9.45 14.61
C PHE A 31 -6.68 8.44 15.59
N TYR A 32 -7.19 7.23 15.52
CA TYR A 32 -6.84 6.13 16.41
C TYR A 32 -6.39 4.92 15.61
N ASN A 33 -5.51 4.12 16.19
CA ASN A 33 -5.08 2.84 15.65
C ASN A 33 -5.66 1.70 16.49
N PHE A 34 -6.00 0.61 15.81
CA PHE A 34 -6.31 -0.66 16.46
C PHE A 34 -5.90 -1.83 15.56
N SER A 35 -5.84 -3.04 16.13
CA SER A 35 -5.53 -4.27 15.40
C SER A 35 -6.80 -5.05 15.10
N LEU A 36 -6.95 -5.45 13.84
CA LEU A 36 -8.04 -6.28 13.36
C LEU A 36 -7.50 -7.66 12.99
N GLU A 37 -8.06 -8.71 13.58
CA GLU A 37 -7.79 -10.10 13.21
C GLU A 37 -8.73 -10.50 12.06
N VAL A 38 -8.14 -10.75 10.89
CA VAL A 38 -8.86 -11.06 9.65
C VAL A 38 -8.64 -12.52 9.30
N PRO A 39 -9.69 -13.36 9.18
CA PRO A 39 -9.54 -14.76 8.84
C PRO A 39 -9.08 -14.91 7.39
N ARG A 40 -8.25 -15.94 7.13
CA ARG A 40 -7.97 -16.42 5.78
C ARG A 40 -8.98 -17.49 5.39
N LEU A 41 -8.98 -17.86 4.12
CA LEU A 41 -9.73 -19.06 3.66
C LEU A 41 -9.12 -20.38 4.17
N SER A 42 -7.97 -20.32 4.82
CA SER A 42 -7.31 -21.39 5.56
C SER A 42 -7.50 -21.16 7.06
N ASP A 43 -7.07 -22.12 7.90
CA ASP A 43 -7.19 -22.04 9.38
C ASP A 43 -6.25 -21.02 10.05
N THR A 44 -5.75 -20.05 9.29
CA THR A 44 -4.85 -18.99 9.77
C THR A 44 -5.52 -17.63 9.69
N THR A 45 -5.01 -16.67 10.45
CA THR A 45 -5.48 -15.27 10.45
C THR A 45 -4.37 -14.31 10.11
N ASP A 46 -4.73 -13.12 9.66
CA ASP A 46 -3.85 -11.97 9.50
C ASP A 46 -4.19 -10.92 10.56
N ILE A 47 -3.19 -10.36 11.22
CA ILE A 47 -3.36 -9.23 12.13
C ILE A 47 -3.00 -7.98 11.37
N LEU A 48 -3.98 -7.11 11.11
CA LEU A 48 -3.81 -5.91 10.32
C LEU A 48 -4.01 -4.66 11.16
N ASN A 49 -3.16 -3.65 10.93
CA ASN A 49 -3.28 -2.35 11.58
C ASN A 49 -4.32 -1.50 10.86
N ILE A 50 -5.28 -0.97 11.60
CA ILE A 50 -6.33 -0.08 11.13
C ILE A 50 -6.12 1.29 11.73
N THR A 51 -6.17 2.33 10.90
CA THR A 51 -6.25 3.73 11.33
C THR A 51 -7.65 4.26 11.04
N VAL A 52 -8.32 4.75 12.05
CA VAL A 52 -9.71 5.19 11.98
C VAL A 52 -9.87 6.59 12.58
N SER A 53 -10.71 7.42 11.97
CA SER A 53 -11.13 8.70 12.52
C SER A 53 -12.14 8.48 13.66
N GLU A 54 -12.08 9.30 14.72
CA GLU A 54 -13.03 9.24 15.85
C GLU A 54 -14.49 9.36 15.39
N ARG A 55 -14.74 10.13 14.35
CA ARG A 55 -16.07 10.30 13.78
C ARG A 55 -16.66 8.97 13.29
N LEU A 56 -15.85 8.10 12.70
CA LEU A 56 -16.30 6.79 12.19
C LEU A 56 -16.58 5.81 13.32
N THR A 57 -16.02 6.00 14.52
CA THR A 57 -16.27 5.12 15.67
C THR A 57 -17.56 5.45 16.41
N THR A 58 -18.18 6.61 16.12
CA THR A 58 -19.39 7.06 16.78
C THR A 58 -20.56 6.11 16.51
N GLY A 59 -21.12 5.52 17.57
CA GLY A 59 -22.27 4.60 17.48
C GLY A 59 -21.91 3.17 17.10
N ILE A 60 -20.60 2.84 17.05
CA ILE A 60 -20.09 1.48 16.80
C ILE A 60 -19.45 0.95 18.07
N ASP A 61 -19.70 -0.33 18.38
CA ASP A 61 -19.03 -1.00 19.48
C ASP A 61 -17.56 -1.29 19.11
N MET A 62 -16.63 -0.56 19.73
CA MET A 62 -15.20 -0.70 19.51
C MET A 62 -14.50 -1.56 20.59
N ASN A 63 -15.25 -2.38 21.32
CA ASN A 63 -14.69 -3.29 22.32
C ASN A 63 -13.93 -4.47 21.70
N LEU A 64 -13.05 -5.07 22.50
CA LEU A 64 -12.36 -6.30 22.10
C LEU A 64 -13.36 -7.41 21.79
N GLY A 65 -13.15 -8.08 20.68
CA GLY A 65 -14.01 -9.18 20.23
C GLY A 65 -15.13 -8.76 19.29
N THR A 66 -15.43 -7.48 19.14
CA THR A 66 -16.44 -7.00 18.18
C THR A 66 -16.00 -7.32 16.76
N GLU A 67 -16.90 -7.89 15.96
CA GLU A 67 -16.68 -8.21 14.55
C GLU A 67 -17.10 -7.02 13.69
N LEU A 68 -16.19 -6.54 12.84
CA LEU A 68 -16.38 -5.37 12.00
C LEU A 68 -16.16 -5.66 10.52
N ILE A 69 -16.81 -4.86 9.69
CA ILE A 69 -16.43 -4.61 8.30
C ILE A 69 -15.66 -3.29 8.27
N VAL A 70 -14.50 -3.28 7.63
CA VAL A 70 -13.67 -2.09 7.40
C VAL A 70 -13.47 -1.91 5.90
N GLU A 71 -13.92 -0.79 5.36
CA GLU A 71 -13.64 -0.38 3.99
C GLU A 71 -12.72 0.84 3.99
N GLY A 72 -11.76 0.88 3.07
CA GLY A 72 -10.79 1.98 3.06
C GLY A 72 -9.70 1.84 2.00
N GLN A 73 -8.53 2.30 2.36
CA GLN A 73 -7.34 2.31 1.50
C GLN A 73 -6.12 1.82 2.28
N LEU A 74 -5.26 1.03 1.62
CA LEU A 74 -3.99 0.63 2.21
C LEU A 74 -3.00 1.78 2.06
N ARG A 75 -2.51 2.30 3.17
CA ARG A 75 -1.58 3.44 3.24
C ARG A 75 -0.21 2.99 3.71
N SER A 76 0.80 3.70 3.26
CA SER A 76 2.18 3.50 3.70
C SER A 76 2.80 4.81 4.19
N TYR A 77 3.65 4.70 5.21
CA TYR A 77 4.50 5.80 5.68
C TYR A 77 5.78 5.26 6.30
N ASN A 78 6.82 6.09 6.28
CA ASN A 78 8.07 5.76 6.94
C ASN A 78 8.03 6.24 8.39
N LYS A 79 8.37 5.34 9.32
CA LYS A 79 8.54 5.64 10.74
C LYS A 79 9.98 5.34 11.15
N PHE A 80 10.61 6.31 11.80
CA PHE A 80 11.93 6.10 12.37
C PHE A 80 11.79 5.34 13.71
N VAL A 81 12.32 4.12 13.75
CA VAL A 81 12.25 3.23 14.91
C VAL A 81 13.61 2.55 15.09
N ASP A 82 14.16 2.58 16.30
CA ASP A 82 15.43 1.93 16.65
C ASP A 82 16.58 2.29 15.69
N GLY A 83 16.73 3.57 15.37
CA GLY A 83 17.83 4.06 14.50
C GLY A 83 17.69 3.76 13.00
N SER A 84 16.53 3.26 12.55
CA SER A 84 16.28 2.97 11.13
C SER A 84 14.89 3.38 10.68
N ASN A 85 14.77 3.78 9.40
CA ASN A 85 13.48 4.00 8.77
C ASN A 85 12.80 2.66 8.50
N ARG A 86 11.55 2.52 8.94
CA ARG A 86 10.72 1.35 8.67
C ARG A 86 9.48 1.77 7.90
N LEU A 87 9.18 1.04 6.85
CA LEU A 87 7.93 1.17 6.13
C LEU A 87 6.82 0.54 6.96
N ILE A 88 5.83 1.36 7.31
CA ILE A 88 4.63 0.93 8.03
C ILE A 88 3.47 0.92 7.05
N LEU A 89 2.70 -0.16 7.08
CA LEU A 89 1.43 -0.26 6.36
C LEU A 89 0.28 -0.20 7.36
N THR A 90 -0.75 0.54 7.01
CA THR A 90 -2.01 0.61 7.76
C THR A 90 -3.19 0.71 6.80
N VAL A 91 -4.32 0.16 7.18
CA VAL A 91 -5.57 0.37 6.48
C VAL A 91 -6.21 1.64 7.03
N PHE A 92 -6.26 2.68 6.22
CA PHE A 92 -6.95 3.92 6.54
C PHE A 92 -8.43 3.74 6.25
N ALA A 93 -9.22 3.59 7.31
CA ALA A 93 -10.65 3.35 7.21
C ALA A 93 -11.38 4.57 6.63
N ARG A 94 -12.27 4.32 5.69
CA ARG A 94 -13.22 5.27 5.10
C ARG A 94 -14.64 5.03 5.57
N ASP A 95 -14.94 3.77 5.85
CA ASP A 95 -16.18 3.29 6.43
C ASP A 95 -15.90 2.13 7.37
N ILE A 96 -16.62 2.08 8.50
CA ILE A 96 -16.63 0.95 9.40
C ILE A 96 -18.06 0.66 9.83
N ARG A 97 -18.40 -0.63 9.97
CA ARG A 97 -19.71 -1.07 10.43
C ARG A 97 -19.62 -2.45 11.09
N GLU A 98 -20.55 -2.74 11.96
CA GLU A 98 -20.64 -4.06 12.59
C GLU A 98 -20.92 -5.15 11.53
N LEU A 99 -20.24 -6.28 11.67
CA LEU A 99 -20.41 -7.43 10.79
C LEU A 99 -21.69 -8.19 11.19
N LYS A 100 -22.67 -8.24 10.30
CA LYS A 100 -23.93 -9.00 10.50
C LYS A 100 -23.87 -10.38 9.88
N GLU A 101 -23.28 -10.47 8.70
CA GLU A 101 -23.15 -11.72 7.94
C GLU A 101 -21.75 -11.83 7.37
N LYS A 102 -21.11 -12.99 7.50
CA LYS A 102 -19.77 -13.27 6.98
C LYS A 102 -19.79 -13.49 5.47
N SER A 103 -18.92 -12.80 4.77
CA SER A 103 -18.73 -13.03 3.34
C SER A 103 -17.83 -14.26 3.09
N LYS A 104 -17.85 -14.74 1.85
CA LYS A 104 -16.94 -15.83 1.43
C LYS A 104 -15.46 -15.36 1.32
N ASN A 105 -15.22 -14.07 1.23
CA ASN A 105 -13.87 -13.51 1.07
C ASN A 105 -13.69 -12.29 1.97
N PRO A 106 -13.24 -12.49 3.21
CA PRO A 106 -13.15 -11.46 4.23
C PRO A 106 -11.98 -10.48 4.06
N ASN A 107 -11.13 -10.67 3.04
CA ASN A 107 -9.94 -9.87 2.83
C ASN A 107 -9.72 -9.66 1.33
N GLN A 108 -10.08 -8.49 0.84
CA GLN A 108 -10.00 -8.14 -0.56
C GLN A 108 -9.33 -6.78 -0.71
N ILE A 109 -8.38 -6.70 -1.64
CA ILE A 109 -7.76 -5.42 -2.02
C ILE A 109 -7.66 -5.32 -3.53
N PHE A 110 -7.91 -4.11 -4.03
CA PHE A 110 -7.62 -3.68 -5.39
C PHE A 110 -6.63 -2.52 -5.33
N LEU A 111 -5.56 -2.62 -6.14
CA LEU A 111 -4.59 -1.54 -6.34
C LEU A 111 -4.36 -1.33 -7.83
N ASP A 112 -4.27 -0.07 -8.22
CA ASP A 112 -3.82 0.38 -9.53
C ASP A 112 -2.62 1.31 -9.29
N GLY A 113 -1.45 0.97 -9.81
CA GLY A 113 -0.22 1.68 -9.51
C GLY A 113 0.94 1.25 -10.39
N TYR A 114 2.10 1.82 -10.13
CA TYR A 114 3.28 1.69 -10.97
C TYR A 114 4.38 0.86 -10.29
N ILE A 115 5.06 0.03 -11.07
CA ILE A 115 6.26 -0.69 -10.61
C ILE A 115 7.35 0.33 -10.35
N CYS A 116 7.83 0.44 -9.10
CA CYS A 116 8.85 1.42 -8.73
C CYS A 116 10.23 0.82 -8.46
N LYS A 117 10.35 -0.50 -8.48
CA LYS A 117 11.62 -1.24 -8.45
C LYS A 117 11.49 -2.49 -9.31
N GLU A 118 12.59 -2.91 -9.92
CA GLU A 118 12.66 -4.16 -10.68
C GLU A 118 12.11 -5.33 -9.86
N PRO A 119 11.16 -6.12 -10.41
CA PRO A 119 10.60 -7.27 -9.73
C PRO A 119 11.67 -8.34 -9.43
N ILE A 120 11.70 -8.84 -8.20
CA ILE A 120 12.67 -9.86 -7.78
C ILE A 120 12.00 -11.22 -7.86
N TYR A 121 12.29 -11.96 -8.95
CA TYR A 121 11.84 -13.34 -9.11
C TYR A 121 12.79 -14.31 -8.40
N ARG A 122 12.23 -15.26 -7.66
CA ARG A 122 12.97 -16.31 -6.98
C ARG A 122 12.15 -17.58 -6.78
N THR A 123 12.84 -18.69 -6.58
CA THR A 123 12.21 -19.97 -6.20
C THR A 123 12.46 -20.23 -4.72
N THR A 124 11.39 -20.55 -3.99
CA THR A 124 11.52 -20.90 -2.56
C THR A 124 12.21 -22.28 -2.40
N PRO A 125 12.76 -22.61 -1.21
CA PRO A 125 13.33 -23.94 -0.95
C PRO A 125 12.36 -25.10 -1.21
N PHE A 126 11.06 -24.85 -1.19
CA PHE A 126 10.01 -25.83 -1.50
C PHE A 126 9.60 -25.84 -2.98
N GLY A 127 10.38 -25.23 -3.86
CA GLY A 127 10.13 -25.22 -5.31
C GLY A 127 9.00 -24.31 -5.77
N ARG A 128 8.47 -23.41 -4.90
CA ARG A 128 7.43 -22.46 -5.29
C ARG A 128 8.05 -21.22 -5.92
N GLU A 129 7.57 -20.86 -7.11
CA GLU A 129 7.96 -19.63 -7.80
C GLU A 129 7.26 -18.43 -7.18
N ILE A 130 8.01 -17.40 -6.84
CA ILE A 130 7.48 -16.13 -6.29
C ILE A 130 8.19 -14.95 -6.94
N ALA A 131 7.54 -13.81 -6.94
CA ALA A 131 8.12 -12.51 -7.29
C ALA A 131 7.73 -11.47 -6.25
N ASP A 132 8.73 -10.80 -5.69
CA ASP A 132 8.56 -9.68 -4.78
C ASP A 132 8.60 -8.39 -5.60
N MET A 133 7.63 -7.50 -5.41
CA MET A 133 7.52 -6.22 -6.09
C MET A 133 7.22 -5.09 -5.10
N LEU A 134 7.55 -3.87 -5.49
CA LEU A 134 7.13 -2.66 -4.79
C LEU A 134 6.30 -1.80 -5.73
N LEU A 135 5.04 -1.59 -5.36
CA LEU A 135 4.06 -0.84 -6.14
C LEU A 135 3.92 0.58 -5.59
N ALA A 136 4.06 1.59 -6.43
CA ALA A 136 3.74 2.97 -6.10
C ALA A 136 2.30 3.27 -6.51
N VAL A 137 1.44 3.52 -5.53
CA VAL A 137 0.03 3.86 -5.73
C VAL A 137 -0.17 5.35 -5.48
N ASN A 138 -0.55 6.09 -6.49
CA ASN A 138 -0.68 7.53 -6.43
C ASN A 138 -1.81 7.97 -5.49
N ARG A 139 -1.57 9.06 -4.79
CA ARG A 139 -2.54 9.80 -3.96
C ARG A 139 -2.73 11.21 -4.48
N LEU A 140 -3.75 11.87 -3.96
CA LEU A 140 -3.88 13.32 -4.13
C LEU A 140 -2.63 14.06 -3.61
N TYR A 141 -2.38 15.24 -4.18
CA TYR A 141 -1.29 16.15 -3.81
C TYR A 141 0.11 15.55 -4.04
N ASN A 142 0.32 14.85 -5.17
CA ASN A 142 1.61 14.30 -5.60
C ASN A 142 2.31 13.43 -4.54
N LYS A 143 1.53 12.69 -3.76
CA LYS A 143 2.03 11.69 -2.82
C LYS A 143 1.77 10.30 -3.37
N SER A 144 2.56 9.32 -2.93
CA SER A 144 2.36 7.91 -3.28
C SER A 144 2.49 7.03 -2.05
N ASP A 145 1.71 5.95 -2.06
CA ASP A 145 1.90 4.84 -1.14
C ASP A 145 2.80 3.79 -1.78
N TYR A 146 3.83 3.37 -1.08
CA TYR A 146 4.74 2.30 -1.53
C TYR A 146 4.32 0.99 -0.87
N ILE A 147 3.74 0.09 -1.67
CA ILE A 147 3.11 -1.12 -1.17
C ILE A 147 3.89 -2.34 -1.62
N PRO A 148 4.53 -3.09 -0.68
CA PRO A 148 5.13 -4.38 -0.99
C PRO A 148 4.06 -5.37 -1.45
N THR A 149 4.33 -6.07 -2.53
CA THR A 149 3.44 -7.07 -3.09
C THR A 149 4.19 -8.36 -3.41
N ILE A 150 3.51 -9.50 -3.31
CA ILE A 150 4.07 -10.81 -3.63
C ILE A 150 3.16 -11.54 -4.61
N ALA A 151 3.74 -12.00 -5.71
CA ALA A 151 3.09 -12.81 -6.72
C ALA A 151 3.56 -14.27 -6.62
N TRP A 152 2.67 -15.21 -6.95
CA TRP A 152 2.90 -16.66 -6.86
C TRP A 152 2.70 -17.35 -8.20
N GLY A 153 3.51 -18.36 -8.50
CA GLY A 153 3.33 -19.26 -9.63
C GLY A 153 3.21 -18.53 -10.97
N ARG A 154 2.08 -18.66 -11.67
CA ARG A 154 1.89 -18.02 -12.98
C ARG A 154 2.05 -16.50 -12.91
N ASN A 155 1.52 -15.86 -11.85
CA ASN A 155 1.66 -14.41 -11.69
C ASN A 155 3.14 -14.02 -11.46
N SER A 156 3.92 -14.81 -10.73
CA SER A 156 5.36 -14.52 -10.55
C SER A 156 6.15 -14.63 -11.84
N ARG A 157 5.77 -15.55 -12.73
CA ARG A 157 6.40 -15.65 -14.06
C ARG A 157 6.06 -14.45 -14.94
N PHE A 158 4.82 -13.95 -14.85
CA PHE A 158 4.40 -12.72 -15.53
C PHE A 158 5.20 -11.50 -15.05
N CYS A 159 5.53 -11.42 -13.75
CA CYS A 159 6.33 -10.32 -13.21
C CYS A 159 7.72 -10.20 -13.85
N ARG A 160 8.27 -11.26 -14.47
CA ARG A 160 9.55 -11.21 -15.18
C ARG A 160 9.52 -10.37 -16.45
N SER A 161 8.34 -10.08 -16.98
CA SER A 161 8.16 -9.23 -18.15
C SER A 161 7.82 -7.77 -17.78
N LEU A 162 7.74 -7.46 -16.49
CA LEU A 162 7.43 -6.12 -16.01
C LEU A 162 8.71 -5.33 -15.77
N GLU A 163 8.66 -4.05 -16.13
CA GLU A 163 9.74 -3.09 -15.97
C GLU A 163 9.34 -1.97 -15.00
N VAL A 164 10.32 -1.22 -14.51
CA VAL A 164 10.08 -0.02 -13.70
C VAL A 164 9.33 1.01 -14.55
N GLY A 165 8.23 1.54 -14.01
CA GLY A 165 7.34 2.45 -14.72
C GLY A 165 6.08 1.79 -15.29
N ASP A 166 6.04 0.44 -15.41
CA ASP A 166 4.82 -0.24 -15.86
C ASP A 166 3.65 0.04 -14.92
N ASN A 167 2.51 0.40 -15.47
CA ASN A 167 1.26 0.49 -14.74
C ASN A 167 0.59 -0.87 -14.68
N ILE A 168 0.26 -1.32 -13.47
CA ILE A 168 -0.42 -2.60 -13.23
C ILE A 168 -1.61 -2.45 -12.31
N ARG A 169 -2.63 -3.24 -12.58
CA ARG A 169 -3.76 -3.48 -11.69
C ARG A 169 -3.62 -4.82 -11.01
N ILE A 170 -3.81 -4.83 -9.70
CA ILE A 170 -3.73 -6.05 -8.91
C ILE A 170 -4.98 -6.23 -8.05
N TRP A 171 -5.39 -7.48 -7.91
CA TRP A 171 -6.40 -7.94 -6.96
C TRP A 171 -5.75 -8.98 -6.05
N GLY A 172 -6.06 -8.91 -4.78
CA GLY A 172 -5.44 -9.81 -3.81
C GLY A 172 -6.00 -9.64 -2.41
N ARG A 173 -5.16 -9.95 -1.44
CA ARG A 173 -5.43 -9.75 -0.02
C ARG A 173 -4.20 -9.14 0.68
N VAL A 174 -4.42 -8.40 1.74
CA VAL A 174 -3.33 -7.97 2.62
C VAL A 174 -3.02 -9.12 3.58
N GLN A 175 -1.74 -9.41 3.74
CA GLN A 175 -1.30 -10.46 4.67
C GLN A 175 -0.20 -9.96 5.60
N SER A 176 -0.18 -10.54 6.80
CA SER A 176 0.91 -10.42 7.75
C SER A 176 1.75 -11.70 7.71
N ARG A 177 3.07 -11.58 7.72
CA ARG A 177 3.98 -12.70 7.71
C ARG A 177 5.07 -12.53 8.76
N GLU A 178 5.14 -13.44 9.71
CA GLU A 178 6.28 -13.51 10.60
C GLU A 178 7.55 -13.96 9.84
N TYR A 179 8.65 -13.28 10.10
CA TYR A 179 9.97 -13.70 9.64
C TYR A 179 11.01 -13.47 10.72
N GLN A 180 12.06 -14.27 10.68
CA GLN A 180 13.19 -14.14 11.58
C GLN A 180 14.27 -13.28 10.92
N LYS A 181 14.66 -12.19 11.59
CA LYS A 181 15.82 -11.39 11.19
C LYS A 181 16.96 -11.67 12.15
N ARG A 182 18.07 -12.17 11.61
CA ARG A 182 19.30 -12.32 12.37
C ARG A 182 19.95 -10.95 12.53
N ILE A 183 20.13 -10.50 13.76
CA ILE A 183 20.76 -9.21 14.08
C ILE A 183 22.25 -9.42 14.35
N SER A 184 22.61 -10.52 15.00
CA SER A 184 23.98 -10.94 15.28
C SER A 184 24.09 -12.47 15.19
N ASP A 185 25.29 -13.01 15.41
CA ASP A 185 25.50 -14.48 15.40
C ASP A 185 24.71 -15.22 16.48
N THR A 186 24.30 -14.51 17.54
CA THR A 186 23.58 -15.08 18.68
C THR A 186 22.15 -14.56 18.84
N GLU A 187 21.75 -13.54 18.07
CA GLU A 187 20.46 -12.88 18.25
C GLU A 187 19.60 -12.97 16.99
N VAL A 188 18.43 -13.60 17.15
CA VAL A 188 17.38 -13.70 16.11
C VAL A 188 16.13 -13.05 16.64
N VAL A 189 15.64 -12.02 15.95
CA VAL A 189 14.41 -11.32 16.31
C VAL A 189 13.30 -11.68 15.31
N LYS A 190 12.13 -12.04 15.84
CA LYS A 190 10.92 -12.21 15.06
C LYS A 190 10.37 -10.84 14.66
N LYS A 191 10.07 -10.66 13.39
CA LYS A 191 9.45 -9.46 12.83
C LYS A 191 8.24 -9.83 12.00
N ILE A 192 7.29 -8.90 11.89
CA ILE A 192 6.13 -9.04 11.03
C ILE A 192 6.34 -8.16 9.81
N ALA A 193 6.22 -8.73 8.62
CA ALA A 193 6.11 -8.01 7.36
C ALA A 193 4.67 -8.00 6.89
N TYR A 194 4.24 -6.86 6.38
CA TYR A 194 2.94 -6.69 5.75
C TYR A 194 3.14 -6.55 4.25
N GLU A 195 2.36 -7.26 3.48
CA GLU A 195 2.46 -7.28 2.02
C GLU A 195 1.10 -7.62 1.39
N VAL A 196 0.92 -7.30 0.12
CA VAL A 196 -0.26 -7.72 -0.64
C VAL A 196 0.06 -9.00 -1.41
N SER A 197 -0.63 -10.08 -1.09
CA SER A 197 -0.57 -11.34 -1.85
C SER A 197 -1.50 -11.26 -3.06
N ILE A 198 -0.93 -11.32 -4.26
CA ILE A 198 -1.65 -11.12 -5.51
C ILE A 198 -2.37 -12.41 -5.93
N SER A 199 -3.68 -12.31 -6.20
CA SER A 199 -4.48 -13.38 -6.77
C SER A 199 -4.64 -13.22 -8.29
N LYS A 200 -4.82 -11.98 -8.77
CA LYS A 200 -4.91 -11.61 -10.18
C LYS A 200 -4.12 -10.33 -10.40
N MET A 201 -3.51 -10.22 -11.57
CA MET A 201 -2.85 -8.99 -12.02
C MET A 201 -2.99 -8.84 -13.53
N GLU A 202 -2.94 -7.59 -14.00
CA GLU A 202 -2.93 -7.22 -15.41
C GLU A 202 -2.08 -5.96 -15.59
N ARG A 203 -1.37 -5.87 -16.73
CA ARG A 203 -0.69 -4.65 -17.18
C ARG A 203 -1.73 -3.75 -17.81
N VAL A 204 -1.68 -2.46 -17.48
CA VAL A 204 -2.48 -1.44 -18.16
C VAL A 204 -1.71 -1.02 -19.40
N GLU A 205 -2.28 -1.25 -20.57
CA GLU A 205 -1.75 -0.71 -21.82
C GLU A 205 -2.15 0.77 -21.85
N GLU A 206 -1.19 1.66 -22.11
CA GLU A 206 -1.50 3.06 -22.39
C GLU A 206 -2.19 3.09 -23.77
N ASP A 207 -3.44 3.53 -23.81
CA ASP A 207 -4.11 3.80 -25.07
C ASP A 207 -3.34 4.93 -25.79
N GLU A 208 -2.84 4.67 -27.00
CA GLU A 208 -2.13 5.66 -27.83
C GLU A 208 -2.95 6.96 -28.05
N SER A 209 -4.25 6.94 -27.72
CA SER A 209 -5.13 8.11 -27.79
C SER A 209 -4.84 9.18 -26.72
N ASP A 210 -4.24 8.80 -25.57
CA ASP A 210 -3.95 9.75 -24.49
C ASP A 210 -2.61 10.49 -24.72
N ILE A 211 -1.71 9.95 -25.55
CA ILE A 211 -0.45 10.59 -25.92
C ILE A 211 -0.68 11.77 -26.89
N ALA A 212 -1.71 11.69 -27.73
CA ALA A 212 -2.01 12.74 -28.70
C ALA A 212 -2.56 14.03 -28.10
N ILE A 213 -3.06 14.01 -26.85
CA ILE A 213 -3.61 15.18 -26.17
C ILE A 213 -2.51 15.97 -25.46
N CYS A 214 -1.46 15.32 -24.98
CA CYS A 214 -0.33 15.99 -24.33
C CYS A 214 0.57 16.77 -25.30
N ASP A 215 0.70 16.30 -26.55
CA ASP A 215 1.56 16.96 -27.55
C ASP A 215 0.91 18.21 -28.19
N THR A 216 -0.39 18.38 -28.05
CA THR A 216 -1.10 19.57 -28.57
C THR A 216 -1.15 20.72 -27.57
N GLU A 217 -1.08 20.48 -26.27
CA GLU A 217 -1.08 21.55 -25.25
C GLU A 217 0.30 22.17 -25.01
N ASN A 218 1.40 21.51 -25.39
CA ASN A 218 2.77 22.04 -25.26
C ASN A 218 3.25 22.88 -26.44
N LYS A 219 2.45 23.06 -27.49
CA LYS A 219 2.83 23.87 -28.68
C LYS A 219 2.29 25.30 -28.67
N GLU A 220 1.44 25.67 -27.72
CA GLU A 220 0.89 27.04 -27.62
C GLU A 220 1.54 27.92 -26.55
N PHE A 221 2.55 27.44 -25.80
CA PHE A 221 3.19 28.22 -24.71
C PHE A 221 4.63 28.69 -25.00
N ASP A 222 5.16 28.48 -26.21
CA ASP A 222 6.51 28.90 -26.59
C ASP A 222 6.52 30.10 -27.57
N MET A 223 5.72 31.13 -27.28
CA MET A 223 5.92 32.46 -27.86
C MET A 223 5.44 33.52 -26.88
N GLU A 224 6.32 33.94 -25.99
CA GLU A 224 6.54 35.31 -25.53
C GLU A 224 7.36 35.29 -24.23
N ASP A 225 8.43 36.07 -24.32
CA ASP A 225 9.29 36.64 -23.29
C ASP A 225 10.68 36.05 -23.11
N ASN A 226 11.50 36.55 -24.04
CA ASN A 226 12.90 36.82 -23.85
C ASN A 226 13.02 38.12 -23.02
N GLU A 227 13.59 38.06 -21.83
CA GLU A 227 14.65 39.00 -21.33
C GLU A 227 14.84 38.89 -19.81
N ASN A 228 16.11 38.68 -19.48
CA ASN A 228 16.85 39.21 -18.31
C ASN A 228 17.08 38.38 -17.05
N LYS A 229 18.36 38.08 -16.93
CA LYS A 229 19.27 38.18 -15.76
C LYS A 229 19.53 36.97 -14.88
N ASP A 230 20.78 36.53 -15.09
CA ASP A 230 21.82 36.13 -14.12
C ASP A 230 21.43 36.13 -12.63
N CYS A 231 21.64 35.02 -11.96
CA CYS A 231 22.53 34.93 -10.80
C CYS A 231 22.80 33.47 -10.42
N ASN A 232 24.08 33.17 -10.31
CA ASN A 232 24.71 32.03 -9.65
C ASN A 232 24.08 31.69 -8.29
N ASP A 233 23.91 30.38 -8.01
CA ASP A 233 24.66 29.83 -6.90
C ASP A 233 24.61 28.29 -6.96
N SER A 234 25.80 27.76 -7.02
CA SER A 234 26.15 26.36 -6.88
C SER A 234 26.16 26.00 -5.41
N GLU A 235 25.39 24.97 -5.02
CA GLU A 235 25.78 24.14 -3.86
C GLU A 235 25.45 22.66 -4.06
N LYS A 236 26.50 21.91 -3.88
CA LYS A 236 26.64 20.46 -3.91
C LYS A 236 25.82 19.80 -2.81
N ILE A 237 25.14 18.72 -3.14
CA ILE A 237 24.93 17.65 -2.17
C ILE A 237 25.36 16.34 -2.82
N GLN A 238 26.51 15.87 -2.34
CA GLN A 238 27.01 14.51 -2.53
C GLN A 238 26.40 13.59 -1.47
N ASP A 239 26.13 12.36 -1.91
CA ASP A 239 26.18 11.09 -1.20
C ASP A 239 25.35 10.89 0.08
N VAL A 240 24.44 9.90 0.02
CA VAL A 240 24.53 8.69 0.86
C VAL A 240 23.74 7.53 0.21
N ILE A 241 24.47 6.47 -0.05
CA ILE A 241 24.10 5.12 -0.44
C ILE A 241 23.11 4.48 0.52
#